data_e3d8baf8f3f92ade004af90fc3ce7ea3
#
_entry.id   e3d8baf8f3f92ade004af90fc3ce7ea3
#
_cell.length_a   1.000
_cell.length_b   1.000
_cell.length_c   1.000
_cell.angle_alpha   90.00
_cell.angle_beta   90.00
_cell.angle_gamma   90.00
#
_symmetry.space_group_name_H-M   'P 1'
#
loop_
_entity.id
_entity.type
_entity.pdbx_description
1 polymer ?
#
loop_
_entity_poly.entity_id
_entity_poly.type
_entity_poly.pdbx_seq_one_letter_code
_entity_poly.pdbx_strand_id
1 'polypeptide(L)'
;SLKRAIEAGLIKGPRIMPGGRVMSISSGHCDMNPMLSPEESNQRDLIGCLVDGPEDCYRKTRQQFREGAQFIKICATGGVSSAVDDFNDIEFSPEEIRVIVEEAARHNTYVTAHCTGTEGTKQAIKNGVKCIEHGVLLDEECVQLMAEKNIPLVTTLSVSLGLADMKGLPDYMMKKAKALGDASKHSFALAHQYGIRVALGTDYSNSPNTPFHEIGKEFYSLTRCGYTNMEAIKAGTINGAYLMKSDNRFGSLETGKLADLVVVDGDPSEDIMLLANADHVRLVMINGEIKKNTL
;
A
#
# COMPACT_ATOMS: atom_id res chain seq x y z
N SER A 1 18.06 -0.09 -9.87
CA SER A 1 16.92 0.52 -9.24
C SER A 1 17.25 1.06 -7.85
N LEU A 2 16.36 1.83 -7.23
CA LEU A 2 16.54 2.54 -5.95
C LEU A 2 17.03 1.61 -4.82
N LYS A 3 16.37 0.46 -4.61
CA LYS A 3 16.78 -0.54 -3.61
C LYS A 3 18.26 -0.92 -3.73
N ARG A 4 18.70 -1.27 -4.95
CA ARG A 4 20.09 -1.68 -5.19
C ARG A 4 21.09 -0.54 -4.93
N ALA A 5 20.73 0.70 -5.25
CA ALA A 5 21.58 1.86 -4.99
C ALA A 5 21.73 2.12 -3.49
N ILE A 6 20.67 1.94 -2.70
CA ILE A 6 20.70 2.05 -1.23
C ILE A 6 21.55 0.92 -0.63
N GLU A 7 21.32 -0.33 -1.05
CA GLU A 7 22.06 -1.50 -0.56
C GLU A 7 23.56 -1.46 -0.92
N ALA A 8 23.90 -0.85 -2.05
CA ALA A 8 25.29 -0.61 -2.45
C ALA A 8 25.92 0.62 -1.78
N GLY A 9 25.18 1.35 -0.94
CA GLY A 9 25.69 2.56 -0.27
C GLY A 9 25.87 3.77 -1.19
N LEU A 10 25.38 3.73 -2.43
CA LEU A 10 25.49 4.83 -3.40
C LEU A 10 24.59 6.02 -3.04
N ILE A 11 23.48 5.75 -2.40
CA ILE A 11 22.54 6.76 -1.90
C ILE A 11 22.05 6.36 -0.50
N LYS A 12 21.66 7.36 0.29
CA LYS A 12 21.00 7.13 1.59
C LYS A 12 19.52 6.89 1.39
N GLY A 13 18.94 5.95 2.12
CA GLY A 13 17.52 5.67 2.07
C GLY A 13 17.07 4.59 3.05
N PRO A 14 15.76 4.33 3.13
CA PRO A 14 15.21 3.29 3.98
C PRO A 14 15.46 1.89 3.38
N ARG A 15 15.19 0.85 4.17
CA ARG A 15 15.10 -0.52 3.66
C ARG A 15 13.84 -0.63 2.78
N ILE A 16 13.99 -1.12 1.56
CA ILE A 16 12.91 -1.21 0.57
C ILE A 16 12.63 -2.67 0.21
N MET A 17 11.37 -3.05 0.24
CA MET A 17 10.85 -4.29 -0.34
C MET A 17 10.00 -3.91 -1.58
N PRO A 18 10.52 -4.06 -2.81
CA PRO A 18 9.82 -3.59 -4.00
C PRO A 18 8.79 -4.60 -4.49
N GLY A 19 7.62 -4.11 -4.92
CA GLY A 19 6.57 -4.90 -5.58
C GLY A 19 6.68 -4.97 -7.11
N GLY A 20 7.73 -4.36 -7.68
CA GLY A 20 7.82 -4.23 -9.13
C GLY A 20 6.89 -3.13 -9.66
N ARG A 21 6.47 -3.26 -10.91
CA ARG A 21 5.41 -2.44 -11.49
C ARG A 21 4.05 -3.02 -11.14
N VAL A 22 3.06 -2.16 -10.94
CA VAL A 22 1.68 -2.58 -10.62
C VAL A 22 1.09 -3.26 -11.85
N MET A 23 0.63 -4.50 -11.71
CA MET A 23 -0.05 -5.21 -12.80
C MET A 23 -1.51 -4.76 -12.87
N SER A 24 -1.96 -4.38 -14.06
CA SER A 24 -3.32 -3.92 -14.37
C SER A 24 -3.74 -4.47 -15.72
N ILE A 25 -5.02 -4.60 -15.95
CA ILE A 25 -5.53 -4.95 -17.28
C ILE A 25 -5.50 -3.73 -18.20
N SER A 26 -5.58 -3.94 -19.53
CA SER A 26 -5.85 -2.86 -20.48
C SER A 26 -7.15 -2.15 -20.11
N SER A 27 -7.15 -0.83 -20.11
CA SER A 27 -8.22 0.04 -19.59
C SER A 27 -8.45 -0.02 -18.06
N GLY A 28 -7.58 -0.69 -17.29
CA GLY A 28 -7.66 -0.75 -15.84
C GLY A 28 -7.02 0.44 -15.14
N HIS A 29 -7.02 0.39 -13.80
CA HIS A 29 -6.63 1.52 -12.93
C HIS A 29 -5.21 2.04 -13.16
N CYS A 30 -4.29 1.15 -13.50
CA CYS A 30 -2.90 1.52 -13.81
C CYS A 30 -2.58 1.48 -15.31
N ASP A 31 -3.57 1.59 -16.19
CA ASP A 31 -3.35 1.91 -17.60
C ASP A 31 -3.13 3.43 -17.75
N MET A 32 -1.90 3.86 -17.57
CA MET A 32 -1.53 5.27 -17.55
C MET A 32 -1.46 5.91 -18.94
N ASN A 33 -1.47 5.11 -20.00
CA ASN A 33 -1.28 5.57 -21.38
C ASN A 33 -2.31 4.96 -22.36
N PRO A 34 -3.61 5.16 -22.14
CA PRO A 34 -4.66 4.50 -22.91
C PRO A 34 -4.69 4.88 -24.40
N MET A 35 -3.90 5.86 -24.81
CA MET A 35 -3.72 6.29 -26.21
C MET A 35 -2.62 5.51 -26.94
N LEU A 36 -1.84 4.69 -26.23
CA LEU A 36 -0.80 3.82 -26.79
C LEU A 36 -1.31 2.38 -26.87
N SER A 37 -0.66 1.55 -27.70
CA SER A 37 -0.90 0.10 -27.63
C SER A 37 -0.39 -0.44 -26.28
N PRO A 38 -0.92 -1.57 -25.77
CA PRO A 38 -0.43 -2.18 -24.54
C PRO A 38 1.07 -2.48 -24.56
N GLU A 39 1.63 -2.85 -25.70
CA GLU A 39 3.06 -3.09 -25.89
C GLU A 39 3.88 -1.81 -25.73
N GLU A 40 3.47 -0.71 -26.32
CA GLU A 40 4.15 0.59 -26.21
C GLU A 40 3.99 1.16 -24.81
N SER A 41 2.80 1.04 -24.21
CA SER A 41 2.56 1.43 -22.83
C SER A 41 3.51 0.69 -21.89
N ASN A 42 3.60 -0.63 -21.98
CA ASN A 42 4.50 -1.46 -21.17
C ASN A 42 6.00 -1.14 -21.34
N GLN A 43 6.41 -0.59 -22.48
CA GLN A 43 7.80 -0.15 -22.70
C GLN A 43 8.11 1.19 -22.06
N ARG A 44 7.14 2.08 -21.97
CA ARG A 44 7.31 3.48 -21.55
C ARG A 44 6.89 3.72 -20.11
N ASP A 45 5.94 2.94 -19.59
CA ASP A 45 5.41 3.11 -18.25
C ASP A 45 6.39 2.57 -17.21
N LEU A 46 6.65 3.39 -16.20
CA LEU A 46 7.50 3.03 -15.06
C LEU A 46 6.68 2.51 -13.86
N ILE A 47 5.37 2.73 -13.86
CA ILE A 47 4.46 2.42 -12.75
C ILE A 47 3.63 1.19 -13.07
N GLY A 48 2.88 1.23 -14.17
CA GLY A 48 1.99 0.16 -14.60
C GLY A 48 2.67 -0.92 -15.44
N CYS A 49 2.06 -2.10 -15.44
CA CYS A 49 2.41 -3.22 -16.30
C CYS A 49 1.10 -3.84 -16.78
N LEU A 50 0.71 -3.56 -18.02
CA LEU A 50 -0.51 -4.10 -18.62
C LEU A 50 -0.35 -5.56 -18.91
N VAL A 51 -1.37 -6.34 -18.52
CA VAL A 51 -1.44 -7.79 -18.67
C VAL A 51 -2.87 -8.21 -18.98
N ASP A 52 -3.06 -9.01 -20.03
CA ASP A 52 -4.37 -9.45 -20.47
C ASP A 52 -4.36 -10.97 -20.69
N GLY A 53 -5.21 -11.65 -19.96
CA GLY A 53 -5.34 -13.10 -19.99
C GLY A 53 -4.31 -13.85 -19.12
N PRO A 54 -4.62 -15.10 -18.77
CA PRO A 54 -3.82 -15.90 -17.82
C PRO A 54 -2.37 -16.15 -18.27
N GLU A 55 -2.13 -16.36 -19.57
CA GLU A 55 -0.77 -16.57 -20.08
C GLU A 55 0.11 -15.33 -19.95
N ASP A 56 -0.44 -14.17 -20.21
CA ASP A 56 0.31 -12.92 -20.06
C ASP A 56 0.54 -12.59 -18.57
N CYS A 57 -0.45 -12.82 -17.72
CA CYS A 57 -0.32 -12.75 -16.27
C CYS A 57 0.83 -13.63 -15.77
N TYR A 58 0.90 -14.88 -16.21
CA TYR A 58 1.97 -15.80 -15.88
C TYR A 58 3.35 -15.30 -16.31
N ARG A 59 3.48 -14.90 -17.57
CA ARG A 59 4.72 -14.42 -18.15
C ARG A 59 5.21 -13.13 -17.48
N LYS A 60 4.32 -12.18 -17.26
CA LYS A 60 4.65 -10.88 -16.66
C LYS A 60 4.96 -10.99 -15.16
N THR A 61 4.28 -11.86 -14.43
CA THR A 61 4.62 -12.14 -13.02
C THR A 61 6.06 -12.60 -12.89
N ARG A 62 6.51 -13.55 -13.73
CA ARG A 62 7.92 -13.99 -13.78
C ARG A 62 8.88 -12.88 -14.17
N GLN A 63 8.46 -12.01 -15.10
CA GLN A 63 9.24 -10.85 -15.47
C GLN A 63 9.44 -9.89 -14.29
N GLN A 64 8.40 -9.61 -13.49
CA GLN A 64 8.52 -8.77 -12.28
C GLN A 64 9.56 -9.35 -11.32
N PHE A 65 9.54 -10.65 -11.06
CA PHE A 65 10.55 -11.29 -10.20
C PHE A 65 11.96 -11.22 -10.78
N ARG A 66 12.13 -11.45 -12.08
CA ARG A 66 13.42 -11.27 -12.78
C ARG A 66 13.95 -9.84 -12.63
N GLU A 67 13.08 -8.84 -12.64
CA GLU A 67 13.42 -7.42 -12.48
C GLU A 67 13.68 -7.03 -11.02
N GLY A 68 13.39 -7.93 -10.07
CA GLY A 68 13.74 -7.79 -8.65
C GLY A 68 12.58 -7.48 -7.73
N ALA A 69 11.34 -7.70 -8.16
CA ALA A 69 10.18 -7.68 -7.28
C ALA A 69 10.35 -8.73 -6.17
N GLN A 70 9.88 -8.40 -4.95
CA GLN A 70 9.89 -9.29 -3.79
C GLN A 70 8.48 -9.71 -3.37
N PHE A 71 7.46 -9.09 -3.92
CA PHE A 71 6.05 -9.45 -3.91
C PHE A 71 5.41 -8.92 -5.19
N ILE A 72 4.15 -9.21 -5.44
CA ILE A 72 3.43 -8.73 -6.63
C ILE A 72 2.30 -7.80 -6.18
N LYS A 73 2.16 -6.67 -6.88
CA LYS A 73 1.03 -5.74 -6.75
C LYS A 73 0.15 -5.84 -7.99
N ILE A 74 -1.17 -5.99 -7.77
CA ILE A 74 -2.20 -5.91 -8.82
C ILE A 74 -3.20 -4.79 -8.52
N CYS A 75 -3.90 -4.30 -9.54
CA CYS A 75 -5.15 -3.54 -9.38
C CYS A 75 -6.32 -4.51 -9.55
N ALA A 76 -6.99 -4.88 -8.45
CA ALA A 76 -8.13 -5.80 -8.51
C ALA A 76 -9.43 -5.08 -8.84
N THR A 77 -9.47 -3.77 -8.64
CA THR A 77 -10.60 -2.88 -8.97
C THR A 77 -10.10 -1.61 -9.64
N GLY A 78 -10.98 -0.91 -10.30
CA GLY A 78 -10.75 0.47 -10.65
C GLY A 78 -10.59 1.37 -9.43
N GLY A 79 -10.25 2.63 -9.63
CA GLY A 79 -9.97 3.57 -8.56
C GLY A 79 -10.21 5.03 -8.93
N VAL A 80 -9.66 5.94 -8.14
CA VAL A 80 -9.93 7.38 -8.27
C VAL A 80 -9.01 8.05 -9.28
N SER A 81 -7.74 7.64 -9.37
CA SER A 81 -6.70 8.36 -10.12
C SER A 81 -6.76 8.13 -11.64
N SER A 82 -7.44 7.10 -12.12
CA SER A 82 -7.60 6.81 -13.55
C SER A 82 -8.84 7.48 -14.14
N ALA A 83 -8.75 7.87 -15.41
CA ALA A 83 -9.85 8.47 -16.17
C ALA A 83 -10.70 7.43 -16.92
N VAL A 84 -10.19 6.21 -17.10
CA VAL A 84 -10.76 5.19 -18.00
C VAL A 84 -11.55 4.11 -17.29
N ASP A 85 -11.46 4.01 -15.97
CA ASP A 85 -12.16 3.04 -15.12
C ASP A 85 -13.21 3.69 -14.22
N ASP A 86 -14.09 2.86 -13.64
CA ASP A 86 -14.91 3.19 -12.47
C ASP A 86 -14.37 2.43 -11.25
N PHE A 87 -14.48 3.02 -10.05
CA PHE A 87 -13.96 2.39 -8.83
C PHE A 87 -14.68 1.08 -8.44
N ASN A 88 -15.82 0.76 -9.06
CA ASN A 88 -16.53 -0.52 -8.92
C ASN A 88 -16.14 -1.54 -9.98
N ASP A 89 -15.36 -1.16 -11.00
CA ASP A 89 -14.94 -2.11 -12.04
C ASP A 89 -14.12 -3.23 -11.40
N ILE A 90 -14.37 -4.46 -11.84
CA ILE A 90 -13.61 -5.65 -11.48
C ILE A 90 -12.60 -5.88 -12.61
N GLU A 91 -11.31 -5.69 -12.32
CA GLU A 91 -10.31 -5.65 -13.39
C GLU A 91 -9.84 -7.02 -13.84
N PHE A 92 -9.54 -7.91 -12.93
CA PHE A 92 -9.04 -9.25 -13.26
C PHE A 92 -10.13 -10.31 -13.15
N SER A 93 -10.10 -11.29 -14.03
CA SER A 93 -10.87 -12.51 -13.87
C SER A 93 -10.34 -13.36 -12.70
N PRO A 94 -11.16 -14.27 -12.13
CA PRO A 94 -10.67 -15.20 -11.10
C PRO A 94 -9.47 -16.04 -11.54
N GLU A 95 -9.40 -16.41 -12.81
CA GLU A 95 -8.33 -17.23 -13.35
C GLU A 95 -7.00 -16.45 -13.41
N GLU A 96 -7.03 -15.21 -13.87
CA GLU A 96 -5.86 -14.33 -13.92
C GLU A 96 -5.27 -14.11 -12.52
N ILE A 97 -6.14 -13.81 -11.53
CA ILE A 97 -5.69 -13.65 -10.13
C ILE A 97 -5.02 -14.92 -9.63
N ARG A 98 -5.65 -16.10 -9.86
CA ARG A 98 -5.07 -17.38 -9.41
C ARG A 98 -3.70 -17.66 -10.01
N VAL A 99 -3.52 -17.40 -11.30
CA VAL A 99 -2.23 -17.59 -11.98
C VAL A 99 -1.14 -16.71 -11.36
N ILE A 100 -1.43 -15.44 -11.10
CA ILE A 100 -0.49 -14.51 -10.46
C ILE A 100 -0.17 -14.98 -9.03
N VAL A 101 -1.18 -15.38 -8.27
CA VAL A 101 -1.03 -15.86 -6.88
C VAL A 101 -0.20 -17.15 -6.80
N GLU A 102 -0.47 -18.12 -7.67
CA GLU A 102 0.29 -19.38 -7.73
C GLU A 102 1.76 -19.13 -8.08
N GLU A 103 2.02 -18.24 -9.03
CA GLU A 103 3.39 -17.91 -9.43
C GLU A 103 4.13 -17.16 -8.29
N ALA A 104 3.48 -16.24 -7.60
CA ALA A 104 4.04 -15.59 -6.42
C ALA A 104 4.35 -16.59 -5.29
N ALA A 105 3.46 -17.56 -5.07
CA ALA A 105 3.67 -18.64 -4.08
C ALA A 105 4.91 -19.50 -4.40
N ARG A 106 5.20 -19.78 -5.68
CA ARG A 106 6.43 -20.49 -6.11
C ARG A 106 7.69 -19.71 -5.75
N HIS A 107 7.60 -18.38 -5.63
CA HIS A 107 8.68 -17.51 -5.18
C HIS A 107 8.66 -17.27 -3.65
N ASN A 108 7.87 -18.07 -2.89
CA ASN A 108 7.70 -17.95 -1.44
C ASN A 108 7.22 -16.55 -0.99
N THR A 109 6.42 -15.88 -1.82
CA THR A 109 5.90 -14.55 -1.53
C THR A 109 4.39 -14.47 -1.78
N TYR A 110 3.84 -13.26 -1.84
CA TYR A 110 2.40 -13.03 -1.88
C TYR A 110 2.03 -11.97 -2.93
N VAL A 111 0.73 -11.88 -3.19
CA VAL A 111 0.12 -10.84 -3.99
C VAL A 111 -0.63 -9.88 -3.07
N THR A 112 -0.44 -8.58 -3.26
CA THR A 112 -1.25 -7.52 -2.69
C THR A 112 -2.09 -6.86 -3.77
N ALA A 113 -3.28 -6.35 -3.41
CA ALA A 113 -4.21 -5.78 -4.36
C ALA A 113 -4.66 -4.38 -3.96
N HIS A 114 -4.60 -3.44 -4.92
CA HIS A 114 -5.41 -2.23 -4.86
C HIS A 114 -6.88 -2.63 -4.92
N CYS A 115 -7.67 -2.16 -3.96
CA CYS A 115 -9.08 -2.48 -3.81
C CYS A 115 -9.86 -1.24 -3.38
N THR A 116 -10.70 -0.72 -4.27
CA THR A 116 -11.67 0.33 -3.97
C THR A 116 -13.07 -0.26 -3.87
N GLY A 117 -13.54 -0.94 -4.92
CA GLY A 117 -14.88 -1.52 -5.02
C GLY A 117 -15.03 -2.83 -4.25
N THR A 118 -16.21 -3.04 -3.68
CA THR A 118 -16.53 -4.18 -2.79
C THR A 118 -16.41 -5.54 -3.48
N GLU A 119 -17.03 -5.71 -4.65
CA GLU A 119 -17.09 -7.02 -5.31
C GLU A 119 -15.74 -7.48 -5.84
N GLY A 120 -14.95 -6.57 -6.42
CA GLY A 120 -13.57 -6.88 -6.83
C GLY A 120 -12.68 -7.21 -5.64
N THR A 121 -12.88 -6.58 -4.49
CA THR A 121 -12.19 -6.91 -3.24
C THR A 121 -12.51 -8.34 -2.80
N LYS A 122 -13.79 -8.73 -2.77
CA LYS A 122 -14.21 -10.10 -2.44
C LYS A 122 -13.61 -11.11 -3.42
N GLN A 123 -13.62 -10.80 -4.71
CA GLN A 123 -13.02 -11.66 -5.73
C GLN A 123 -11.52 -11.84 -5.50
N ALA A 124 -10.78 -10.77 -5.23
CA ALA A 124 -9.35 -10.82 -4.93
C ALA A 124 -9.06 -11.73 -3.72
N ILE A 125 -9.80 -11.55 -2.62
CA ILE A 125 -9.68 -12.36 -1.40
C ILE A 125 -9.98 -13.84 -1.68
N LYS A 126 -11.09 -14.13 -2.39
CA LYS A 126 -11.51 -15.50 -2.70
C LYS A 126 -10.49 -16.23 -3.59
N ASN A 127 -9.75 -15.50 -4.44
CA ASN A 127 -8.75 -16.07 -5.36
C ASN A 127 -7.29 -15.98 -4.84
N GLY A 128 -7.09 -15.70 -3.54
CA GLY A 128 -5.84 -15.97 -2.87
C GLY A 128 -4.91 -14.77 -2.64
N VAL A 129 -5.35 -13.54 -2.94
CA VAL A 129 -4.65 -12.32 -2.53
C VAL A 129 -4.46 -12.32 -1.01
N LYS A 130 -3.30 -11.88 -0.53
CA LYS A 130 -2.89 -11.97 0.88
C LYS A 130 -2.75 -10.62 1.58
N CYS A 131 -3.03 -9.52 0.88
CA CYS A 131 -3.04 -8.18 1.46
C CYS A 131 -3.95 -7.30 0.63
N ILE A 132 -4.79 -6.50 1.28
CA ILE A 132 -5.65 -5.50 0.65
C ILE A 132 -5.05 -4.12 0.90
N GLU A 133 -4.96 -3.30 -0.12
CA GLU A 133 -4.53 -1.91 -0.03
C GLU A 133 -5.70 -0.99 -0.31
N HIS A 134 -5.74 0.14 0.38
CA HIS A 134 -6.82 1.13 0.43
C HIS A 134 -8.10 0.64 1.13
N GLY A 135 -8.75 -0.40 0.60
CA GLY A 135 -9.94 -0.98 1.22
C GLY A 135 -11.06 0.05 1.43
N VAL A 136 -11.39 0.84 0.37
CA VAL A 136 -12.24 2.04 0.51
C VAL A 136 -13.70 1.69 0.77
N LEU A 137 -14.24 0.68 0.08
CA LEU A 137 -15.65 0.25 0.14
C LEU A 137 -15.76 -1.18 0.70
N LEU A 138 -15.17 -1.42 1.89
CA LEU A 138 -15.33 -2.72 2.55
C LEU A 138 -16.72 -2.82 3.18
N ASP A 139 -17.40 -3.92 2.91
CA ASP A 139 -18.61 -4.34 3.63
C ASP A 139 -18.29 -5.43 4.66
N GLU A 140 -19.33 -5.87 5.39
CA GLU A 140 -19.20 -6.87 6.42
C GLU A 140 -18.67 -8.21 5.89
N GLU A 141 -19.10 -8.64 4.69
CA GLU A 141 -18.57 -9.87 4.06
C GLU A 141 -17.07 -9.75 3.74
N CYS A 142 -16.63 -8.58 3.28
CA CYS A 142 -15.19 -8.33 3.02
C CYS A 142 -14.37 -8.54 4.30
N VAL A 143 -14.73 -7.89 5.40
CA VAL A 143 -13.95 -7.98 6.65
C VAL A 143 -14.06 -9.35 7.30
N GLN A 144 -15.19 -10.06 7.17
CA GLN A 144 -15.30 -11.46 7.61
C GLN A 144 -14.34 -12.36 6.85
N LEU A 145 -14.31 -12.28 5.52
CA LEU A 145 -13.37 -13.03 4.68
C LEU A 145 -11.91 -12.69 5.00
N MET A 146 -11.62 -11.42 5.27
CA MET A 146 -10.28 -10.98 5.67
C MET A 146 -9.89 -11.56 7.03
N ALA A 147 -10.79 -11.55 8.02
CA ALA A 147 -10.56 -12.12 9.35
C ALA A 147 -10.32 -13.63 9.26
N GLU A 148 -11.19 -14.38 8.58
CA GLU A 148 -11.08 -15.83 8.40
C GLU A 148 -9.76 -16.25 7.74
N LYS A 149 -9.28 -15.46 6.76
CA LYS A 149 -8.07 -15.77 6.00
C LYS A 149 -6.82 -15.07 6.53
N ASN A 150 -6.92 -14.31 7.64
CA ASN A 150 -5.85 -13.49 8.21
C ASN A 150 -5.21 -12.53 7.17
N ILE A 151 -6.04 -11.85 6.38
CA ILE A 151 -5.61 -10.90 5.36
C ILE A 151 -5.49 -9.51 5.98
N PRO A 152 -4.30 -8.91 6.02
CA PRO A 152 -4.10 -7.56 6.51
C PRO A 152 -4.61 -6.50 5.53
N LEU A 153 -4.86 -5.31 6.09
CA LEU A 153 -5.25 -4.11 5.38
C LEU A 153 -4.13 -3.07 5.48
N VAL A 154 -3.75 -2.47 4.35
CA VAL A 154 -2.84 -1.33 4.30
C VAL A 154 -3.64 -0.05 4.16
N THR A 155 -3.32 0.96 4.98
CA THR A 155 -4.00 2.26 4.94
C THR A 155 -3.70 3.01 3.63
N THR A 156 -3.94 4.19 3.51
CA THR A 156 -3.66 5.30 2.61
C THR A 156 -4.66 6.41 2.93
N LEU A 157 -4.96 6.49 4.21
CA LEU A 157 -6.05 7.33 4.72
C LEU A 157 -5.74 8.81 4.59
N SER A 158 -4.48 9.21 4.69
CA SER A 158 -4.09 10.61 4.47
C SER A 158 -4.39 11.08 3.05
N VAL A 159 -4.29 10.20 2.04
CA VAL A 159 -4.75 10.47 0.68
C VAL A 159 -6.28 10.37 0.61
N SER A 160 -6.86 9.25 1.01
CA SER A 160 -8.30 8.99 0.85
C SER A 160 -9.18 10.02 1.54
N LEU A 161 -8.83 10.41 2.78
CA LEU A 161 -9.59 11.42 3.56
C LEU A 161 -9.29 12.86 3.14
N GLY A 162 -8.12 13.13 2.54
CA GLY A 162 -7.70 14.46 2.09
C GLY A 162 -7.98 14.74 0.62
N LEU A 163 -8.36 13.72 -0.15
CA LEU A 163 -8.42 13.81 -1.62
C LEU A 163 -9.35 14.91 -2.13
N ALA A 164 -10.51 15.09 -1.48
CA ALA A 164 -11.47 16.13 -1.86
C ALA A 164 -10.96 17.57 -1.65
N ASP A 165 -9.96 17.76 -0.79
CA ASP A 165 -9.36 19.05 -0.45
C ASP A 165 -8.07 19.34 -1.26
N MET A 166 -7.57 18.35 -2.02
CA MET A 166 -6.37 18.49 -2.83
C MET A 166 -6.60 19.47 -3.97
N LYS A 167 -5.58 20.28 -4.27
CA LYS A 167 -5.64 21.30 -5.33
C LYS A 167 -5.09 20.78 -6.64
N GLY A 168 -5.69 21.26 -7.74
CA GLY A 168 -5.20 20.99 -9.10
C GLY A 168 -5.48 19.57 -9.60
N LEU A 169 -6.38 18.83 -8.95
CA LEU A 169 -6.80 17.51 -9.45
C LEU A 169 -7.80 17.68 -10.62
N PRO A 170 -7.76 16.76 -11.59
CA PRO A 170 -8.75 16.70 -12.67
C PRO A 170 -10.19 16.54 -12.15
N ASP A 171 -11.17 17.06 -12.91
CA ASP A 171 -12.59 17.03 -12.52
C ASP A 171 -13.11 15.60 -12.28
N TYR A 172 -12.67 14.62 -13.08
CA TYR A 172 -13.09 13.22 -12.88
C TYR A 172 -12.61 12.66 -11.56
N MET A 173 -11.38 12.99 -11.12
CA MET A 173 -10.87 12.59 -9.81
C MET A 173 -11.66 13.23 -8.68
N MET A 174 -11.95 14.51 -8.78
CA MET A 174 -12.76 15.24 -7.78
C MET A 174 -14.17 14.67 -7.68
N LYS A 175 -14.77 14.27 -8.83
CA LYS A 175 -16.09 13.63 -8.84
C LYS A 175 -16.06 12.28 -8.11
N LYS A 176 -15.08 11.41 -8.43
CA LYS A 176 -14.91 10.11 -7.77
C LYS A 176 -14.60 10.27 -6.27
N ALA A 177 -13.70 11.19 -5.90
CA ALA A 177 -13.36 11.49 -4.51
C ALA A 177 -14.59 11.89 -3.68
N LYS A 178 -15.43 12.79 -4.21
CA LYS A 178 -16.67 13.20 -3.55
C LYS A 178 -17.69 12.07 -3.43
N ALA A 179 -17.77 11.18 -4.42
CA ALA A 179 -18.68 10.03 -4.39
C ALA A 179 -18.28 9.02 -3.29
N LEU A 180 -16.99 8.86 -3.03
CA LEU A 180 -16.48 7.98 -1.97
C LEU A 180 -16.61 8.62 -0.58
N GLY A 181 -16.48 9.94 -0.46
CA GLY A 181 -16.65 10.69 0.79
C GLY A 181 -15.89 10.06 1.97
N ASP A 182 -16.59 9.77 3.05
CA ASP A 182 -16.04 9.16 4.27
C ASP A 182 -16.04 7.60 4.25
N ALA A 183 -16.24 6.97 3.09
CA ALA A 183 -16.33 5.50 2.99
C ALA A 183 -15.10 4.80 3.59
N SER A 184 -13.89 5.34 3.39
CA SER A 184 -12.67 4.80 4.01
C SER A 184 -12.74 4.79 5.53
N LYS A 185 -13.30 5.83 6.17
CA LYS A 185 -13.49 5.82 7.63
C LYS A 185 -14.38 4.69 8.09
N HIS A 186 -15.50 4.48 7.40
CA HIS A 186 -16.42 3.39 7.72
C HIS A 186 -15.73 2.04 7.57
N SER A 187 -15.04 1.81 6.46
CA SER A 187 -14.32 0.57 6.18
C SER A 187 -13.25 0.25 7.22
N PHE A 188 -12.45 1.25 7.63
CA PHE A 188 -11.44 1.06 8.66
C PHE A 188 -12.02 0.89 10.07
N ALA A 189 -13.10 1.57 10.41
CA ALA A 189 -13.82 1.33 11.66
C ALA A 189 -14.39 -0.10 11.71
N LEU A 190 -14.93 -0.60 10.59
CA LEU A 190 -15.40 -1.96 10.46
C LEU A 190 -14.25 -2.97 10.58
N ALA A 191 -13.12 -2.73 9.90
CA ALA A 191 -11.92 -3.54 10.00
C ALA A 191 -11.38 -3.61 11.45
N HIS A 192 -11.44 -2.50 12.20
CA HIS A 192 -11.07 -2.46 13.62
C HIS A 192 -11.98 -3.35 14.47
N GLN A 193 -13.30 -3.29 14.27
CA GLN A 193 -14.28 -4.13 14.99
C GLN A 193 -14.03 -5.63 14.76
N TYR A 194 -13.60 -6.01 13.56
CA TYR A 194 -13.29 -7.41 13.21
C TYR A 194 -11.84 -7.82 13.53
N GLY A 195 -11.07 -6.95 14.18
CA GLY A 195 -9.68 -7.24 14.57
C GLY A 195 -8.73 -7.46 13.40
N ILE A 196 -9.02 -6.88 12.23
CA ILE A 196 -8.14 -6.97 11.07
C ILE A 196 -6.81 -6.30 11.39
N ARG A 197 -5.70 -6.99 11.08
CA ARG A 197 -4.37 -6.39 11.19
C ARG A 197 -4.22 -5.26 10.17
N VAL A 198 -3.96 -4.05 10.65
CA VAL A 198 -3.73 -2.88 9.81
C VAL A 198 -2.24 -2.52 9.83
N ALA A 199 -1.68 -2.23 8.65
CA ALA A 199 -0.34 -1.64 8.51
C ALA A 199 -0.45 -0.28 7.83
N LEU A 200 0.46 0.65 8.16
CA LEU A 200 0.50 1.96 7.53
C LEU A 200 1.12 1.90 6.13
N GLY A 201 0.45 2.52 5.18
CA GLY A 201 0.93 2.89 3.87
C GLY A 201 0.40 4.27 3.51
N THR A 202 1.12 5.06 2.73
CA THR A 202 0.70 6.43 2.41
C THR A 202 0.24 6.63 0.98
N ASP A 203 0.75 5.82 0.06
CA ASP A 203 0.58 6.03 -1.38
C ASP A 203 1.11 7.39 -1.87
N TYR A 204 2.14 7.93 -1.18
CA TYR A 204 2.74 9.21 -1.50
C TYR A 204 3.74 9.11 -2.64
N SER A 205 3.67 10.05 -3.57
CA SER A 205 4.50 10.13 -4.78
C SER A 205 5.50 11.29 -4.77
N ASN A 206 5.63 11.99 -3.64
CA ASN A 206 6.38 13.23 -3.50
C ASN A 206 5.88 14.37 -4.41
N SER A 207 4.60 14.35 -4.73
CA SER A 207 3.91 15.48 -5.38
C SER A 207 3.64 16.62 -4.39
N PRO A 208 3.24 17.81 -4.86
CA PRO A 208 2.85 18.91 -3.96
C PRO A 208 1.73 18.55 -2.98
N ASN A 209 0.82 17.63 -3.36
CA ASN A 209 -0.28 17.17 -2.50
C ASN A 209 0.12 15.99 -1.58
N THR A 210 1.18 15.26 -1.91
CA THR A 210 1.62 14.05 -1.19
C THR A 210 3.15 14.05 -0.97
N PRO A 211 3.70 15.06 -0.27
CA PRO A 211 5.14 15.19 -0.09
C PRO A 211 5.67 14.19 0.95
N PHE A 212 6.82 13.57 0.69
CA PHE A 212 7.37 12.54 1.58
C PHE A 212 7.64 12.99 3.02
N HIS A 213 7.87 14.27 3.26
CA HIS A 213 8.08 14.78 4.63
C HIS A 213 6.80 14.76 5.48
N GLU A 214 5.64 14.53 4.89
CA GLU A 214 4.34 14.46 5.56
C GLU A 214 3.81 13.03 5.76
N ILE A 215 4.60 11.99 5.44
CA ILE A 215 4.17 10.58 5.59
C ILE A 215 3.67 10.25 7.00
N GLY A 216 4.14 10.96 8.01
CA GLY A 216 3.70 10.77 9.39
C GLY A 216 2.24 11.16 9.65
N LYS A 217 1.59 11.92 8.75
CA LYS A 217 0.15 12.22 8.85
C LYS A 217 -0.73 10.96 8.80
N GLU A 218 -0.22 9.87 8.24
CA GLU A 218 -0.94 8.60 8.16
C GLU A 218 -1.27 8.02 9.53
N PHE A 219 -0.38 8.19 10.53
CA PHE A 219 -0.65 7.80 11.92
C PHE A 219 -1.91 8.49 12.46
N TYR A 220 -1.99 9.81 12.30
CA TYR A 220 -3.16 10.59 12.71
C TYR A 220 -4.41 10.20 11.91
N SER A 221 -4.29 9.97 10.60
CA SER A 221 -5.41 9.58 9.76
C SER A 221 -6.05 8.27 10.23
N LEU A 222 -5.24 7.30 10.68
CA LEU A 222 -5.74 6.05 11.21
C LEU A 222 -6.52 6.25 12.53
N THR A 223 -6.06 7.13 13.42
CA THR A 223 -6.79 7.40 14.67
C THR A 223 -8.16 8.02 14.43
N ARG A 224 -8.36 8.74 13.33
CA ARG A 224 -9.67 9.27 12.92
C ARG A 224 -10.68 8.17 12.52
N CYS A 225 -10.23 6.93 12.37
CA CYS A 225 -11.04 5.76 12.08
C CYS A 225 -11.34 4.91 13.33
N GLY A 226 -11.06 5.42 14.53
CA GLY A 226 -11.36 4.75 15.80
C GLY A 226 -10.21 3.95 16.41
N TYR A 227 -9.02 3.97 15.80
CA TYR A 227 -7.82 3.34 16.36
C TYR A 227 -7.18 4.22 17.43
N THR A 228 -6.62 3.60 18.45
CA THR A 228 -5.81 4.30 19.47
C THR A 228 -4.46 4.73 18.90
N ASN A 229 -3.79 5.70 19.55
CA ASN A 229 -2.45 6.12 19.17
C ASN A 229 -1.47 4.92 19.16
N MET A 230 -1.55 4.03 20.15
CA MET A 230 -0.68 2.86 20.22
C MET A 230 -0.96 1.84 19.10
N GLU A 231 -2.20 1.66 18.69
CA GLU A 231 -2.54 0.82 17.53
C GLU A 231 -2.00 1.42 16.23
N ALA A 232 -2.07 2.74 16.06
CA ALA A 232 -1.47 3.43 14.93
C ALA A 232 0.07 3.28 14.92
N ILE A 233 0.74 3.40 16.07
CA ILE A 233 2.18 3.15 16.21
C ILE A 233 2.53 1.70 15.82
N LYS A 234 1.76 0.72 16.29
CA LYS A 234 1.95 -0.68 15.91
C LYS A 234 1.72 -0.91 14.42
N ALA A 235 0.75 -0.22 13.81
CA ALA A 235 0.50 -0.30 12.37
C ALA A 235 1.71 0.18 11.55
N GLY A 236 2.38 1.24 11.98
CA GLY A 236 3.59 1.78 11.33
C GLY A 236 4.90 1.07 11.71
N THR A 237 4.87 0.09 12.60
CA THR A 237 6.06 -0.62 13.08
C THR A 237 5.95 -2.13 12.88
N ILE A 238 5.50 -2.87 13.90
CA ILE A 238 5.49 -4.34 13.87
C ILE A 238 4.54 -4.91 12.80
N ASN A 239 3.42 -4.25 12.51
CA ASN A 239 2.50 -4.71 11.49
C ASN A 239 3.07 -4.48 10.07
N GLY A 240 3.79 -3.37 9.84
CA GLY A 240 4.56 -3.16 8.61
C GLY A 240 5.65 -4.21 8.42
N ALA A 241 6.39 -4.54 9.50
CA ALA A 241 7.39 -5.59 9.48
C ALA A 241 6.79 -6.97 9.17
N TYR A 242 5.58 -7.26 9.70
CA TYR A 242 4.84 -8.49 9.38
C TYR A 242 4.55 -8.60 7.87
N LEU A 243 4.07 -7.52 7.22
CA LEU A 243 3.86 -7.50 5.77
C LEU A 243 5.15 -7.76 4.99
N MET A 244 6.27 -7.25 5.47
CA MET A 244 7.59 -7.49 4.90
C MET A 244 8.14 -8.90 5.22
N LYS A 245 7.35 -9.78 5.88
CA LYS A 245 7.80 -11.09 6.37
C LYS A 245 9.10 -11.02 7.17
N SER A 246 9.24 -10.00 7.99
CA SER A 246 10.48 -9.65 8.72
C SER A 246 10.25 -9.19 10.15
N ASP A 247 9.08 -9.46 10.72
CA ASP A 247 8.70 -9.13 12.10
C ASP A 247 9.54 -9.86 13.16
N ASN A 248 10.22 -10.93 12.77
CA ASN A 248 11.27 -11.57 13.56
C ASN A 248 12.62 -10.84 13.52
N ARG A 249 12.79 -9.85 12.62
CA ARG A 249 14.05 -9.12 12.41
C ARG A 249 13.99 -7.67 12.84
N PHE A 250 12.85 -7.01 12.69
CA PHE A 250 12.63 -5.60 13.03
C PHE A 250 11.16 -5.30 13.30
N GLY A 251 10.82 -4.05 13.62
CA GLY A 251 9.45 -3.61 13.92
C GLY A 251 9.13 -3.54 15.41
N SER A 252 10.02 -4.03 16.28
CA SER A 252 9.93 -3.88 17.74
C SER A 252 11.34 -3.81 18.35
N LEU A 253 11.44 -3.24 19.53
CA LEU A 253 12.70 -3.15 20.30
C LEU A 253 12.84 -4.39 21.18
N GLU A 254 13.46 -5.43 20.62
CA GLU A 254 13.70 -6.72 21.29
C GLU A 254 15.13 -7.19 21.05
N THR A 255 15.69 -7.90 22.05
CA THR A 255 17.04 -8.49 21.95
C THR A 255 17.10 -9.43 20.72
N GLY A 256 18.12 -9.26 19.89
CA GLY A 256 18.34 -10.06 18.69
C GLY A 256 17.73 -9.48 17.41
N LYS A 257 16.89 -8.46 17.50
CA LYS A 257 16.39 -7.73 16.33
C LYS A 257 17.36 -6.62 15.89
N LEU A 258 17.20 -6.15 14.67
CA LEU A 258 17.95 -5.04 14.14
C LEU A 258 17.68 -3.77 14.98
N ALA A 259 18.71 -2.99 15.21
CA ALA A 259 18.59 -1.72 15.92
C ALA A 259 18.02 -0.63 14.96
N ASP A 260 16.73 -0.77 14.68
CA ASP A 260 15.92 0.22 13.96
C ASP A 260 15.08 0.96 15.00
N LEU A 261 15.37 2.24 15.23
CA LEU A 261 14.64 3.03 16.21
C LEU A 261 14.50 4.50 15.80
N VAL A 262 13.48 5.12 16.34
CA VAL A 262 13.20 6.55 16.21
C VAL A 262 13.06 7.13 17.61
N VAL A 263 13.70 8.28 17.87
CA VAL A 263 13.48 9.07 19.09
C VAL A 263 12.64 10.30 18.71
N VAL A 264 11.55 10.48 19.42
CA VAL A 264 10.59 11.58 19.20
C VAL A 264 10.65 12.52 20.41
N ASP A 265 10.55 13.82 20.15
CA ASP A 265 10.47 14.85 21.19
C ASP A 265 9.03 14.93 21.72
N GLY A 266 8.77 14.27 22.83
CA GLY A 266 7.45 14.06 23.41
C GLY A 266 6.99 12.62 23.40
N ASP A 267 5.75 12.36 23.80
CA ASP A 267 5.15 11.03 23.87
C ASP A 267 4.08 10.84 22.78
N PRO A 268 4.40 10.12 21.68
CA PRO A 268 3.43 9.89 20.61
C PRO A 268 2.29 8.94 21.00
N SER A 269 2.37 8.24 22.12
CA SER A 269 1.22 7.46 22.65
C SER A 269 0.14 8.36 23.24
N GLU A 270 0.50 9.54 23.69
CA GLU A 270 -0.44 10.59 24.18
C GLU A 270 -0.82 11.56 23.06
N ASP A 271 0.15 11.98 22.23
CA ASP A 271 -0.08 12.89 21.10
C ASP A 271 0.52 12.34 19.80
N ILE A 272 -0.30 11.67 19.02
CA ILE A 272 0.10 11.07 17.74
C ILE A 272 0.55 12.10 16.70
N MET A 273 0.14 13.38 16.83
CA MET A 273 0.53 14.44 15.91
C MET A 273 2.03 14.76 15.95
N LEU A 274 2.74 14.37 17.01
CA LEU A 274 4.19 14.44 17.08
C LEU A 274 4.87 13.65 15.94
N LEU A 275 4.25 12.55 15.46
CA LEU A 275 4.75 11.77 14.32
C LEU A 275 4.44 12.43 12.96
N ALA A 276 3.46 13.32 12.90
CA ALA A 276 3.10 14.01 11.67
C ALA A 276 4.06 15.13 11.28
N ASN A 277 4.89 15.59 12.23
CA ASN A 277 5.88 16.63 12.01
C ASN A 277 7.32 16.07 12.17
N ALA A 278 8.06 16.07 11.08
CA ALA A 278 9.44 15.57 11.06
C ALA A 278 10.41 16.32 12.02
N ASP A 279 10.06 17.52 12.49
CA ASP A 279 10.88 18.28 13.44
C ASP A 279 10.88 17.66 14.85
N HIS A 280 9.81 16.95 15.22
CA HIS A 280 9.77 16.18 16.47
C HIS A 280 10.58 14.89 16.41
N VAL A 281 10.92 14.40 15.24
CA VAL A 281 11.78 13.21 15.07
C VAL A 281 13.24 13.61 15.27
N ARG A 282 13.78 13.38 16.46
CA ARG A 282 15.11 13.86 16.88
C ARG A 282 16.24 12.94 16.46
N LEU A 283 15.99 11.62 16.46
CA LEU A 283 16.98 10.63 16.03
C LEU A 283 16.31 9.54 15.19
N VAL A 284 16.98 9.12 14.13
CA VAL A 284 16.63 7.94 13.33
C VAL A 284 17.86 7.03 13.24
N MET A 285 17.69 5.78 13.64
CA MET A 285 18.71 4.74 13.50
C MET A 285 18.16 3.59 12.65
N ILE A 286 18.95 3.09 11.73
CA ILE A 286 18.64 1.94 10.88
C ILE A 286 19.80 0.95 10.97
N ASN A 287 19.53 -0.27 11.41
CA ASN A 287 20.53 -1.32 11.57
C ASN A 287 21.74 -0.89 12.43
N GLY A 288 21.48 -0.13 13.51
CA GLY A 288 22.52 0.40 14.39
C GLY A 288 23.27 1.64 13.85
N GLU A 289 22.99 2.08 12.62
CA GLU A 289 23.60 3.25 12.04
C GLU A 289 22.69 4.47 12.17
N ILE A 290 23.20 5.55 12.76
CA ILE A 290 22.47 6.81 12.92
C ILE A 290 22.35 7.51 11.58
N LYS A 291 21.12 7.75 11.12
CA LYS A 291 20.79 8.44 9.87
C LYS A 291 20.40 9.91 10.09
N LYS A 292 19.81 10.23 11.23
CA LYS A 292 19.49 11.58 11.70
C LYS A 292 19.83 11.67 13.19
N ASN A 293 20.42 12.78 13.61
CA ASN A 293 20.62 13.12 15.01
C ASN A 293 20.52 14.64 15.20
N THR A 294 19.53 15.05 15.99
CA THR A 294 19.28 16.42 16.41
C THR A 294 18.94 16.49 17.91
N LEU A 295 19.42 15.50 18.68
CA LEU A 295 19.36 15.49 20.14
C LEU A 295 20.20 16.59 20.76
#